data_6f99827e723d7b4bb835da057eae6696
#
_entry.id   6f99827e723d7b4bb835da057eae6696
#
_cell.length_a   1.000
_cell.length_b   1.000
_cell.length_c   1.000
_cell.angle_alpha   90.00
_cell.angle_beta   90.00
_cell.angle_gamma   90.00
#
_symmetry.space_group_name_H-M   'P 1'
#
loop_
_entity.id
_entity.type
_entity.pdbx_description
1 polymer ?
#
loop_
_entity_poly.entity_id
_entity_poly.type
_entity_poly.pdbx_seq_one_letter_code
_entity_poly.pdbx_strand_id
1 'polypeptide(L)'
;GTEVPILAGGKVNGRVSGTNLGAQIVRTRSVDGVAPDTTLAVVRVKQNVLAESSVGLIATSGDQRGRPGSWLLGADATYQTSRMKGDKNFLLGLWGVAMGRDGLGPDANAYGVTLDYPNDLWDTVVQYSRVGQDFDPSLGFVARPGVHSYSFRTEYKPRPRFWNIRQMFV
;
A
#
# COMPACT_ATOMS: atom_id res chain seq x y z
N GLY A 1 9.62 23.48 10.83
CA GLY A 1 8.47 23.44 9.93
C GLY A 1 7.38 24.31 10.49
N THR A 2 6.66 25.02 9.63
CA THR A 2 5.54 25.87 10.04
C THR A 2 4.31 24.98 10.18
N GLU A 3 3.59 25.11 11.30
CA GLU A 3 2.33 24.41 11.52
C GLU A 3 1.20 25.02 10.67
N VAL A 4 0.42 24.17 10.01
CA VAL A 4 -0.78 24.56 9.27
C VAL A 4 -2.00 24.24 10.14
N PRO A 5 -2.77 25.26 10.61
CA PRO A 5 -3.91 25.02 11.49
C PRO A 5 -5.02 24.23 10.81
N ILE A 6 -5.56 23.25 11.49
CA ILE A 6 -6.75 22.52 11.08
C ILE A 6 -7.98 23.35 11.47
N LEU A 7 -8.84 23.67 10.50
CA LEU A 7 -10.08 24.37 10.73
C LEU A 7 -11.20 23.43 11.20
N ALA A 8 -11.32 22.28 10.53
CA ALA A 8 -12.29 21.26 10.84
C ALA A 8 -11.83 19.92 10.27
N GLY A 9 -12.32 18.84 10.84
CA GLY A 9 -12.06 17.49 10.31
C GLY A 9 -13.09 16.49 10.82
N GLY A 10 -13.30 15.45 10.00
CA GLY A 10 -14.17 14.34 10.33
C GLY A 10 -13.53 13.01 9.93
N LYS A 11 -13.78 11.96 10.71
CA LYS A 11 -13.29 10.60 10.44
C LYS A 11 -14.38 9.59 10.75
N VAL A 12 -14.53 8.63 9.85
CA VAL A 12 -15.40 7.47 10.02
C VAL A 12 -14.59 6.21 9.75
N ASN A 13 -14.70 5.25 10.65
CA ASN A 13 -14.16 3.91 10.47
C ASN A 13 -15.20 2.89 10.88
N GLY A 14 -15.29 1.81 10.13
CA GLY A 14 -16.23 0.74 10.46
C GLY A 14 -15.91 -0.57 9.75
N ARG A 15 -16.55 -1.64 10.24
CA ARG A 15 -16.54 -2.95 9.60
C ARG A 15 -17.96 -3.50 9.55
N VAL A 16 -18.39 -3.90 8.35
CA VAL A 16 -19.71 -4.53 8.12
C VAL A 16 -19.51 -5.72 7.18
N SER A 17 -19.96 -6.90 7.61
CA SER A 17 -19.97 -8.13 6.77
C SER A 17 -18.67 -8.40 6.01
N GLY A 18 -17.52 -8.26 6.67
CA GLY A 18 -16.21 -8.48 6.04
C GLY A 18 -15.67 -7.29 5.25
N THR A 19 -16.43 -6.23 5.09
CA THR A 19 -15.99 -4.96 4.50
C THR A 19 -15.46 -4.04 5.59
N ASN A 20 -14.22 -3.56 5.45
CA ASN A 20 -13.65 -2.49 6.27
C ASN A 20 -13.73 -1.19 5.48
N LEU A 21 -14.28 -0.16 6.09
CA LEU A 21 -14.40 1.18 5.54
C LEU A 21 -13.65 2.17 6.43
N GLY A 22 -12.86 3.04 5.83
CA GLY A 22 -12.28 4.23 6.47
C GLY A 22 -12.45 5.44 5.57
N ALA A 23 -12.89 6.54 6.14
CA ALA A 23 -12.95 7.81 5.45
C ALA A 23 -12.51 8.92 6.40
N GLN A 24 -11.79 9.90 5.86
CA GLN A 24 -11.37 11.08 6.59
C GLN A 24 -11.40 12.29 5.66
N ILE A 25 -11.86 13.40 6.19
CA ILE A 25 -11.80 14.70 5.55
C ILE A 25 -11.23 15.71 6.54
N VAL A 26 -10.36 16.58 6.05
CA VAL A 26 -9.72 17.63 6.86
C VAL A 26 -9.72 18.92 6.03
N ARG A 27 -10.16 20.03 6.64
CA ARG A 27 -9.98 21.37 6.08
C ARG A 27 -8.93 22.12 6.87
N THR A 28 -7.94 22.65 6.18
CA THR A 28 -6.87 23.47 6.77
C THR A 28 -7.13 24.95 6.47
N ARG A 29 -6.57 25.81 7.32
CA ARG A 29 -6.57 27.26 7.11
C ARG A 29 -5.33 27.66 6.31
N SER A 30 -5.45 28.71 5.51
CA SER A 30 -4.28 29.31 4.87
C SER A 30 -3.29 29.87 5.90
N VAL A 31 -2.02 29.74 5.57
CA VAL A 31 -0.91 30.40 6.29
C VAL A 31 -0.11 31.16 5.25
N ASP A 32 -0.05 32.48 5.40
CA ASP A 32 0.58 33.38 4.44
C ASP A 32 2.02 32.97 4.11
N GLY A 33 2.30 32.82 2.82
CA GLY A 33 3.62 32.39 2.32
C GLY A 33 3.97 30.93 2.56
N VAL A 34 3.08 30.12 3.16
CA VAL A 34 3.34 28.70 3.51
C VAL A 34 2.37 27.75 2.81
N ALA A 35 1.07 27.93 3.00
CA ALA A 35 0.06 27.04 2.45
C ALA A 35 -1.28 27.76 2.24
N PRO A 36 -2.02 27.48 1.14
CA PRO A 36 -3.39 27.93 0.97
C PRO A 36 -4.35 27.16 1.90
N ASP A 37 -5.58 27.67 2.03
CA ASP A 37 -6.65 26.85 2.59
C ASP A 37 -6.99 25.72 1.63
N THR A 38 -7.14 24.51 2.16
CA THR A 38 -7.42 23.34 1.33
C THR A 38 -8.26 22.31 2.06
N THR A 39 -8.97 21.51 1.27
CA THR A 39 -9.70 20.34 1.79
C THR A 39 -8.99 19.07 1.31
N LEU A 40 -8.62 18.23 2.26
CA LEU A 40 -7.96 16.96 2.05
C LEU A 40 -8.93 15.84 2.39
N ALA A 41 -9.09 14.88 1.51
CA ALA A 41 -9.97 13.75 1.74
C ALA A 41 -9.28 12.43 1.38
N VAL A 42 -9.59 11.38 2.15
CA VAL A 42 -9.19 10.00 1.86
C VAL A 42 -10.33 9.04 2.16
N VAL A 43 -10.52 8.07 1.28
CA VAL A 43 -11.44 6.96 1.47
C VAL A 43 -10.70 5.66 1.17
N ARG A 44 -10.86 4.66 2.05
CA ARG A 44 -10.33 3.33 1.90
C ARG A 44 -11.44 2.30 2.13
N VAL A 45 -11.60 1.39 1.18
CA VAL A 45 -12.49 0.24 1.33
C VAL A 45 -11.67 -1.03 1.15
N LYS A 46 -11.82 -1.99 2.03
CA LYS A 46 -11.20 -3.30 1.92
C LYS A 46 -12.24 -4.38 2.20
N GLN A 47 -12.43 -5.27 1.24
CA GLN A 47 -13.35 -6.40 1.33
C GLN A 47 -12.56 -7.69 1.48
N ASN A 48 -12.90 -8.46 2.51
CA ASN A 48 -12.45 -9.85 2.60
C ASN A 48 -13.20 -10.68 1.58
N VAL A 49 -12.48 -11.45 0.78
CA VAL A 49 -13.01 -12.35 -0.24
C VAL A 49 -12.40 -13.73 -0.05
N LEU A 50 -13.11 -14.76 -0.45
CA LEU A 50 -12.71 -16.15 -0.19
C LEU A 50 -12.46 -16.38 1.32
N ALA A 51 -11.69 -17.42 1.67
CA ALA A 51 -11.41 -17.76 3.07
C ALA A 51 -10.34 -16.85 3.71
N GLU A 52 -9.28 -16.48 2.95
CA GLU A 52 -8.10 -15.82 3.49
C GLU A 52 -7.63 -14.63 2.62
N SER A 53 -8.43 -14.24 1.63
CA SER A 53 -8.06 -13.26 0.61
C SER A 53 -8.77 -11.91 0.81
N SER A 54 -8.30 -10.88 0.15
CA SER A 54 -8.92 -9.56 0.22
C SER A 54 -8.68 -8.74 -1.04
N VAL A 55 -9.60 -7.81 -1.30
CA VAL A 55 -9.44 -6.76 -2.30
C VAL A 55 -9.67 -5.41 -1.66
N GLY A 56 -9.04 -4.38 -2.19
CA GLY A 56 -9.14 -3.06 -1.61
C GLY A 56 -9.06 -1.95 -2.64
N LEU A 57 -9.67 -0.81 -2.30
CA LEU A 57 -9.65 0.41 -3.09
C LEU A 57 -9.31 1.59 -2.18
N ILE A 58 -8.54 2.52 -2.68
CA ILE A 58 -8.24 3.79 -2.02
C ILE A 58 -8.45 4.94 -2.99
N ALA A 59 -9.01 6.03 -2.50
CA ALA A 59 -9.09 7.28 -3.22
C ALA A 59 -8.67 8.43 -2.30
N THR A 60 -7.94 9.38 -2.84
CA THR A 60 -7.60 10.62 -2.15
C THR A 60 -7.86 11.83 -3.03
N SER A 61 -8.14 12.96 -2.42
CA SER A 61 -8.36 14.23 -3.09
C SER A 61 -7.78 15.37 -2.27
N GLY A 62 -7.31 16.40 -2.96
CA GLY A 62 -6.69 17.57 -2.38
C GLY A 62 -5.17 17.50 -2.28
N ASP A 63 -4.57 18.66 -2.07
CA ASP A 63 -3.12 18.83 -2.01
C ASP A 63 -2.75 19.86 -0.94
N GLN A 64 -1.85 19.49 -0.03
CA GLN A 64 -1.41 20.37 1.06
C GLN A 64 -0.70 21.64 0.58
N ARG A 65 -0.14 21.63 -0.63
CA ARG A 65 0.49 22.78 -1.27
C ARG A 65 -0.47 23.57 -2.15
N GLY A 66 -1.77 23.16 -2.18
CA GLY A 66 -2.80 23.82 -2.98
C GLY A 66 -2.68 23.62 -4.49
N ARG A 67 -1.98 22.58 -4.94
CA ARG A 67 -1.88 22.26 -6.37
C ARG A 67 -3.24 21.78 -6.89
N PRO A 68 -3.81 22.41 -7.91
CA PRO A 68 -5.18 22.12 -8.34
C PRO A 68 -5.31 20.75 -9.00
N GLY A 69 -6.53 20.21 -9.01
CA GLY A 69 -6.86 18.96 -9.67
C GLY A 69 -6.24 17.70 -9.04
N SER A 70 -5.70 17.78 -7.81
CA SER A 70 -4.97 16.68 -7.19
C SER A 70 -5.89 15.55 -6.74
N TRP A 71 -5.65 14.33 -7.27
CA TRP A 71 -6.33 13.11 -6.89
C TRP A 71 -5.38 11.91 -6.98
N LEU A 72 -5.70 10.84 -6.26
CA LEU A 72 -5.09 9.54 -6.38
C LEU A 72 -6.17 8.46 -6.26
N LEU A 73 -6.06 7.44 -7.11
CA LEU A 73 -6.86 6.21 -7.05
C LEU A 73 -5.91 5.01 -6.98
N GLY A 74 -6.24 4.06 -6.15
CA GLY A 74 -5.46 2.83 -6.02
C GLY A 74 -6.36 1.62 -5.77
N ALA A 75 -5.84 0.47 -6.18
CA ALA A 75 -6.43 -0.83 -5.92
C ALA A 75 -5.37 -1.80 -5.42
N ASP A 76 -5.77 -2.74 -4.59
CA ASP A 76 -4.94 -3.87 -4.18
C ASP A 76 -5.76 -5.16 -4.08
N ALA A 77 -5.09 -6.27 -4.29
CA ALA A 77 -5.64 -7.60 -4.11
C ALA A 77 -4.60 -8.49 -3.44
N THR A 78 -5.02 -9.27 -2.46
CA THR A 78 -4.21 -10.28 -1.82
C THR A 78 -4.95 -11.60 -1.92
N TYR A 79 -4.39 -12.53 -2.67
CA TYR A 79 -4.78 -13.93 -2.61
C TYR A 79 -3.89 -14.65 -1.60
N GLN A 80 -4.50 -15.27 -0.61
CA GLN A 80 -3.79 -16.03 0.42
C GLN A 80 -4.48 -17.35 0.63
N THR A 81 -3.69 -18.40 0.86
CA THR A 81 -4.19 -19.72 1.24
C THR A 81 -3.18 -20.44 2.13
N SER A 82 -3.68 -21.13 3.15
CA SER A 82 -2.94 -22.03 4.01
C SER A 82 -3.03 -23.51 3.56
N ARG A 83 -3.67 -23.79 2.41
CA ARG A 83 -3.98 -25.13 1.92
C ARG A 83 -3.35 -25.44 0.56
N MET A 84 -2.33 -24.71 0.11
CA MET A 84 -1.63 -25.01 -1.12
C MET A 84 -0.97 -26.41 -1.02
N LYS A 85 -1.26 -27.28 -1.95
CA LYS A 85 -0.80 -28.70 -1.91
C LYS A 85 -1.09 -29.42 -0.59
N GLY A 86 -2.20 -29.05 0.09
CA GLY A 86 -2.70 -29.65 1.30
C GLY A 86 -2.43 -28.84 2.57
N ASP A 87 -1.20 -28.42 2.83
CA ASP A 87 -0.77 -27.83 4.10
C ASP A 87 0.20 -26.64 3.97
N LYS A 88 0.42 -26.12 2.77
CA LYS A 88 1.38 -25.03 2.54
C LYS A 88 0.72 -23.67 2.46
N ASN A 89 1.42 -22.69 2.99
CA ASN A 89 1.04 -21.28 2.88
C ASN A 89 1.53 -20.70 1.56
N PHE A 90 0.71 -19.87 0.95
CA PHE A 90 1.05 -19.11 -0.23
C PHE A 90 0.32 -17.78 -0.22
N LEU A 91 0.99 -16.71 -0.63
CA LEU A 91 0.42 -15.39 -0.81
C LEU A 91 0.86 -14.79 -2.15
N LEU A 92 -0.12 -14.24 -2.86
CA LEU A 92 0.08 -13.36 -4.01
C LEU A 92 -0.55 -12.01 -3.67
N GLY A 93 0.28 -10.98 -3.56
CA GLY A 93 -0.14 -9.60 -3.38
C GLY A 93 0.06 -8.80 -4.67
N LEU A 94 -0.97 -8.06 -5.06
CA LEU A 94 -0.94 -7.11 -6.19
C LEU A 94 -1.42 -5.76 -5.70
N TRP A 95 -0.79 -4.69 -6.13
CA TRP A 95 -1.26 -3.33 -5.88
C TRP A 95 -0.89 -2.40 -7.03
N GLY A 96 -1.70 -1.38 -7.21
CA GLY A 96 -1.45 -0.33 -8.18
C GLY A 96 -2.14 0.95 -7.78
N VAL A 97 -1.51 2.07 -8.08
CA VAL A 97 -2.03 3.42 -7.86
C VAL A 97 -1.74 4.29 -9.06
N ALA A 98 -2.67 5.17 -9.36
CA ALA A 98 -2.50 6.23 -10.35
C ALA A 98 -2.93 7.56 -9.73
N MET A 99 -2.31 8.63 -10.14
CA MET A 99 -2.65 9.96 -9.67
C MET A 99 -2.62 10.98 -10.80
N GLY A 100 -3.27 12.10 -10.56
CA GLY A 100 -3.24 13.25 -11.44
C GLY A 100 -3.34 14.56 -10.69
N ARG A 101 -2.89 15.61 -11.32
CA ARG A 101 -3.07 17.03 -10.97
C ARG A 101 -2.68 17.89 -12.18
N ASP A 102 -3.06 19.14 -12.16
CA ASP A 102 -2.71 20.06 -13.24
C ASP A 102 -1.19 20.20 -13.38
N GLY A 103 -0.71 20.06 -14.63
CA GLY A 103 0.71 20.15 -14.96
C GLY A 103 1.56 18.92 -14.61
N LEU A 104 0.95 17.80 -14.16
CA LEU A 104 1.68 16.57 -13.88
C LEU A 104 1.98 15.83 -15.18
N GLY A 105 3.15 15.20 -15.26
CA GLY A 105 3.53 14.34 -16.37
C GLY A 105 2.73 13.01 -16.41
N PRO A 106 2.78 12.29 -17.55
CA PRO A 106 1.94 11.10 -17.76
C PRO A 106 2.38 9.86 -16.97
N ASP A 107 3.62 9.80 -16.49
CA ASP A 107 4.15 8.67 -15.74
C ASP A 107 3.88 8.76 -14.22
N ALA A 108 2.65 9.11 -13.87
CA ALA A 108 2.19 9.36 -12.52
C ALA A 108 1.48 8.13 -11.90
N ASN A 109 2.13 6.99 -11.95
CA ASN A 109 1.60 5.73 -11.42
C ASN A 109 2.68 4.93 -10.68
N ALA A 110 2.24 4.01 -9.81
CA ALA A 110 3.10 3.03 -9.19
C ALA A 110 2.35 1.71 -9.01
N TYR A 111 3.05 0.59 -9.10
CA TYR A 111 2.47 -0.73 -8.91
C TYR A 111 3.50 -1.74 -8.45
N GLY A 112 3.02 -2.85 -7.90
CA GLY A 112 3.90 -3.91 -7.47
C GLY A 112 3.20 -5.25 -7.30
N VAL A 113 4.04 -6.28 -7.22
CA VAL A 113 3.66 -7.66 -6.98
C VAL A 113 4.54 -8.26 -5.89
N THR A 114 3.93 -9.07 -5.03
CA THR A 114 4.60 -9.87 -4.01
C THR A 114 4.15 -11.32 -4.15
N LEU A 115 5.11 -12.22 -4.24
CA LEU A 115 4.92 -13.65 -4.11
C LEU A 115 5.60 -14.09 -2.82
N ASP A 116 4.87 -14.75 -1.93
CA ASP A 116 5.39 -15.19 -0.64
C ASP A 116 4.98 -16.63 -0.38
N TYR A 117 5.98 -17.46 -0.07
CA TYR A 117 5.83 -18.89 0.25
C TYR A 117 6.44 -19.16 1.64
N PRO A 118 5.79 -18.68 2.73
CA PRO A 118 6.31 -18.73 4.09
C PRO A 118 6.06 -20.11 4.73
N ASN A 119 6.90 -21.08 4.44
CA ASN A 119 6.74 -22.46 4.93
C ASN A 119 7.98 -22.96 5.69
N ASP A 120 7.79 -24.02 6.46
CA ASP A 120 8.79 -24.54 7.39
C ASP A 120 10.12 -24.94 6.75
N LEU A 121 10.07 -25.61 5.59
CA LEU A 121 11.26 -26.10 4.91
C LEU A 121 11.86 -25.05 3.98
N TRP A 122 10.99 -24.36 3.24
CA TRP A 122 11.33 -23.28 2.34
C TRP A 122 10.51 -22.05 2.68
N ASP A 123 11.20 -20.94 2.86
CA ASP A 123 10.61 -19.63 3.05
C ASP A 123 11.15 -18.72 1.96
N THR A 124 10.30 -18.34 1.02
CA THR A 124 10.73 -17.62 -0.18
C THR A 124 9.81 -16.45 -0.47
N VAL A 125 10.39 -15.26 -0.60
CA VAL A 125 9.69 -14.02 -0.97
C VAL A 125 10.31 -13.44 -2.23
N VAL A 126 9.48 -13.10 -3.19
CA VAL A 126 9.82 -12.34 -4.40
C VAL A 126 8.96 -11.10 -4.46
N GLN A 127 9.59 -9.96 -4.62
CA GLN A 127 8.88 -8.69 -4.75
C GLN A 127 9.38 -7.92 -5.94
N TYR A 128 8.47 -7.29 -6.62
CA TYR A 128 8.75 -6.32 -7.66
C TYR A 128 7.86 -5.10 -7.45
N SER A 129 8.41 -3.91 -7.65
CA SER A 129 7.63 -2.69 -7.73
C SER A 129 8.24 -1.71 -8.73
N ARG A 130 7.37 -0.89 -9.32
CA ARG A 130 7.72 0.25 -10.15
C ARG A 130 7.06 1.50 -9.59
N VAL A 131 7.82 2.56 -9.54
CA VAL A 131 7.32 3.92 -9.24
C VAL A 131 7.64 4.80 -10.45
N GLY A 132 6.62 5.39 -11.03
CA GLY A 132 6.75 6.28 -12.18
C GLY A 132 7.58 7.52 -11.90
N GLN A 133 8.13 8.12 -12.96
CA GLN A 133 8.98 9.31 -12.87
C GLN A 133 8.21 10.52 -12.29
N ASP A 134 6.93 10.65 -12.64
CA ASP A 134 6.07 11.76 -12.26
C ASP A 134 5.20 11.44 -11.02
N PHE A 135 5.42 10.30 -10.37
CA PHE A 135 4.62 9.87 -9.23
C PHE A 135 5.01 10.65 -7.96
N ASP A 136 4.18 11.65 -7.61
CA ASP A 136 4.35 12.56 -6.46
C ASP A 136 3.00 12.75 -5.72
N PRO A 137 2.58 11.79 -4.89
CA PRO A 137 1.26 11.80 -4.25
C PRO A 137 1.13 12.93 -3.22
N SER A 138 0.04 13.69 -3.33
CA SER A 138 -0.22 14.87 -2.50
C SER A 138 -0.42 14.54 -1.01
N LEU A 139 -0.97 13.37 -0.70
CA LEU A 139 -1.21 12.90 0.68
C LEU A 139 -0.35 11.67 1.03
N GLY A 140 0.81 11.55 0.42
CA GLY A 140 1.74 10.45 0.63
C GLY A 140 3.19 10.91 0.52
N PHE A 141 4.09 9.98 0.75
CA PHE A 141 5.53 10.20 0.58
C PHE A 141 6.12 9.13 -0.32
N VAL A 142 6.94 9.56 -1.26
CA VAL A 142 7.72 8.70 -2.15
C VAL A 142 9.20 9.06 -2.01
N ALA A 143 9.98 8.12 -1.50
CA ALA A 143 11.40 8.36 -1.26
C ALA A 143 12.18 8.55 -2.57
N ARG A 144 11.77 7.87 -3.63
CA ARG A 144 12.48 7.90 -4.93
C ARG A 144 11.52 7.57 -6.08
N PRO A 145 11.14 8.54 -6.92
CA PRO A 145 10.39 8.29 -8.16
C PRO A 145 11.31 7.74 -9.27
N GLY A 146 10.72 7.24 -10.36
CA GLY A 146 11.43 6.74 -11.54
C GLY A 146 12.24 5.48 -11.30
N VAL A 147 11.82 4.58 -10.39
CA VAL A 147 12.60 3.40 -10.02
C VAL A 147 11.84 2.10 -10.23
N HIS A 148 12.59 1.06 -10.55
CA HIS A 148 12.19 -0.33 -10.45
C HIS A 148 12.92 -0.97 -9.28
N SER A 149 12.22 -1.66 -8.43
CA SER A 149 12.78 -2.36 -7.28
C SER A 149 12.49 -3.85 -7.37
N TYR A 150 13.51 -4.64 -7.18
CA TYR A 150 13.43 -6.10 -7.15
C TYR A 150 13.98 -6.57 -5.82
N SER A 151 13.29 -7.46 -5.16
CA SER A 151 13.75 -8.10 -3.94
C SER A 151 13.48 -9.61 -4.02
N PHE A 152 14.49 -10.38 -3.67
CA PHE A 152 14.39 -11.82 -3.57
C PHE A 152 15.04 -12.25 -2.25
N ARG A 153 14.33 -13.06 -1.48
CA ARG A 153 14.84 -13.71 -0.29
C ARG A 153 14.37 -15.15 -0.30
N THR A 154 15.28 -16.08 -0.01
CA THR A 154 14.93 -17.47 0.22
C THR A 154 15.74 -18.03 1.38
N GLU A 155 15.10 -18.81 2.20
CA GLU A 155 15.69 -19.50 3.33
C GLU A 155 15.32 -20.98 3.26
N TYR A 156 16.33 -21.83 3.37
CA TYR A 156 16.15 -23.28 3.48
C TYR A 156 16.37 -23.71 4.92
N LYS A 157 15.36 -24.30 5.54
CA LYS A 157 15.32 -24.62 6.98
C LYS A 157 15.17 -26.11 7.22
N PRO A 158 16.17 -26.96 6.85
CA PRO A 158 16.08 -28.39 7.07
C PRO A 158 16.06 -28.74 8.55
N ARG A 159 15.34 -29.82 8.90
CA ARG A 159 15.28 -30.39 10.24
C ARG A 159 15.97 -31.76 10.24
N PRO A 160 17.33 -31.83 10.26
CA PRO A 160 18.04 -33.08 10.30
C PRO A 160 17.75 -33.79 11.62
N ARG A 161 17.42 -35.10 11.55
CA ARG A 161 17.12 -35.93 12.76
C ARG A 161 18.37 -36.57 13.37
N PHE A 162 19.55 -36.05 13.05
CA PHE A 162 20.81 -36.58 13.56
C PHE A 162 21.55 -35.51 14.38
N TRP A 163 22.42 -35.91 15.29
CA TRP A 163 23.22 -35.04 16.17
C TRP A 163 22.46 -34.08 17.05
N ASN A 164 21.22 -34.36 17.46
CA ASN A 164 20.39 -33.45 18.26
C ASN A 164 20.17 -32.05 17.65
N ILE A 165 20.43 -31.87 16.36
CA ILE A 165 20.17 -30.62 15.66
C ILE A 165 18.67 -30.53 15.39
N ARG A 166 18.01 -29.51 15.97
CA ARG A 166 16.57 -29.31 15.79
C ARG A 166 16.23 -28.63 14.47
N GLN A 167 17.07 -27.70 14.03
CA GLN A 167 16.87 -26.92 12.79
C GLN A 167 18.18 -26.28 12.35
N MET A 168 18.38 -26.17 11.05
CA MET A 168 19.45 -25.40 10.42
C MET A 168 18.82 -24.29 9.58
N PHE A 169 19.52 -23.17 9.42
CA PHE A 169 19.17 -22.08 8.54
C PHE A 169 20.29 -21.88 7.52
N VAL A 170 19.95 -21.90 6.24
CA VAL A 170 20.88 -21.72 5.12
C VAL A 170 20.29 -20.73 4.13
#